data_fb0061bad41fdf79891a32e07c2c4b89
#
_entry.id   fb0061bad41fdf79891a32e07c2c4b89
#
_cell.length_a   1.000
_cell.length_b   1.000
_cell.length_c   1.000
_cell.angle_alpha   90.00
_cell.angle_beta   90.00
_cell.angle_gamma   90.00
#
_symmetry.space_group_name_H-M   'P 1'
#
loop_
_entity.id
_entity.type
_entity.pdbx_description
1 polymer ?
#
loop_
_entity_poly.entity_id
_entity_poly.type
_entity_poly.pdbx_seq_one_letter_code
_entity_poly.pdbx_strand_id
1 'polypeptide(L)'
;MAEEKKNESPKLELRPGGPRGMNARINREKPKNAKATLGRLLKYIGRSRITLILIISLTVVVTVLELFGPRFQQKAIDTFSLKDGKLTVDFGSLVTFLALMAAFSLVSAGLNFVLGRTAARLSQGTVYLMRRDLFEKISRLPIGYTDSHKHGDIMSRMTNDIDNLSTAVSQSLTTLISAVLTLIGAFVMMLSYSPLMTAVALITIPLTVFVSSMLSKFMRKYYVRNQQLLGQLNGRVEETVTGYRTVVAYGKEPESVEKFAVVSEEYRKTSIKARVWGSIMGPLMNFLGNLQYVLIAATGG
;
A
#
# COMPACT_ATOMS: atom_id res chain seq x y z
N MET A 1 -64.56 25.90 -17.55
CA MET A 1 -63.39 25.98 -16.65
C MET A 1 -62.74 24.62 -16.62
N ALA A 2 -61.70 24.43 -17.45
CA ALA A 2 -60.91 23.23 -17.48
C ALA A 2 -59.45 23.68 -17.31
N GLU A 3 -58.82 23.28 -16.19
CA GLU A 3 -57.44 23.56 -15.85
C GLU A 3 -56.47 22.84 -16.78
N GLU A 4 -55.66 23.62 -17.43
CA GLU A 4 -54.57 23.23 -18.30
C GLU A 4 -53.40 22.75 -17.44
N LYS A 5 -53.25 21.41 -17.28
CA LYS A 5 -52.08 20.79 -16.67
C LYS A 5 -50.87 20.97 -17.58
N LYS A 6 -50.01 21.89 -17.20
CA LYS A 6 -48.70 22.18 -17.78
C LYS A 6 -47.81 20.95 -17.66
N ASN A 7 -47.56 20.31 -18.78
CA ASN A 7 -46.68 19.15 -18.94
C ASN A 7 -45.22 19.62 -18.89
N GLU A 8 -44.61 19.62 -17.71
CA GLU A 8 -43.19 19.86 -17.56
C GLU A 8 -42.41 18.58 -17.95
N SER A 9 -41.79 18.63 -19.11
CA SER A 9 -40.83 17.63 -19.56
C SER A 9 -39.67 17.51 -18.54
N PRO A 10 -39.22 16.29 -18.14
CA PRO A 10 -38.11 16.15 -17.20
C PRO A 10 -36.84 16.73 -17.79
N LYS A 11 -36.28 17.75 -17.13
CA LYS A 11 -34.97 18.27 -17.43
C LYS A 11 -33.94 17.13 -17.26
N LEU A 12 -33.41 16.67 -18.38
CA LEU A 12 -32.22 15.80 -18.40
C LEU A 12 -31.05 16.62 -17.83
N GLU A 13 -30.78 16.48 -16.55
CA GLU A 13 -29.50 16.89 -15.99
C GLU A 13 -28.41 16.00 -16.55
N LEU A 14 -27.80 16.43 -17.65
CA LEU A 14 -26.54 15.90 -18.14
C LEU A 14 -25.45 16.22 -17.09
N ARG A 15 -25.27 15.31 -16.12
CA ARG A 15 -24.07 15.34 -15.26
C ARG A 15 -22.85 15.06 -16.15
N PRO A 16 -21.89 16.00 -16.24
CA PRO A 16 -20.67 15.79 -17.01
C PRO A 16 -19.95 14.54 -16.48
N GLY A 17 -19.79 13.54 -17.34
CA GLY A 17 -19.05 12.33 -17.05
C GLY A 17 -17.55 12.62 -17.02
N GLY A 18 -17.02 13.13 -15.90
CA GLY A 18 -15.58 13.22 -15.70
C GLY A 18 -14.91 11.84 -15.70
N PRO A 19 -13.61 11.74 -16.01
CA PRO A 19 -12.91 10.48 -16.13
C PRO A 19 -13.01 9.67 -14.84
N ARG A 20 -13.74 8.58 -14.91
CA ARG A 20 -14.15 7.69 -13.79
C ARG A 20 -13.01 7.05 -13.00
N GLY A 21 -11.74 7.21 -13.42
CA GLY A 21 -10.61 6.52 -12.81
C GLY A 21 -9.89 7.28 -11.69
N MET A 22 -9.89 8.62 -11.69
CA MET A 22 -9.02 9.41 -10.81
C MET A 22 -9.75 10.07 -9.64
N ASN A 23 -11.00 10.47 -9.80
CA ASN A 23 -11.80 11.09 -8.73
C ASN A 23 -12.40 10.06 -7.73
N ALA A 24 -12.46 8.80 -8.09
CA ALA A 24 -12.92 7.73 -7.19
C ALA A 24 -12.01 7.53 -5.95
N ARG A 25 -10.77 8.06 -5.97
CA ARG A 25 -9.85 8.01 -4.81
C ARG A 25 -10.02 9.15 -3.82
N ILE A 26 -10.67 10.27 -4.21
CA ILE A 26 -10.77 11.47 -3.36
C ILE A 26 -12.04 11.45 -2.50
N ASN A 27 -13.09 10.76 -2.91
CA ASN A 27 -14.33 10.61 -2.15
C ASN A 27 -14.50 9.20 -1.57
N ARG A 28 -13.46 8.68 -0.91
CA ARG A 28 -13.66 7.53 -0.01
C ARG A 28 -14.47 8.04 1.17
N GLU A 29 -15.77 7.82 1.15
CA GLU A 29 -16.61 7.95 2.34
C GLU A 29 -15.94 7.18 3.47
N LYS A 30 -15.57 7.91 4.52
CA LYS A 30 -15.02 7.25 5.72
C LYS A 30 -16.09 6.29 6.24
N PRO A 31 -15.75 5.05 6.53
CA PRO A 31 -16.73 4.09 7.03
C PRO A 31 -17.39 4.66 8.29
N LYS A 32 -18.72 4.75 8.29
CA LYS A 32 -19.51 5.29 9.42
C LYS A 32 -19.21 4.58 10.75
N ASN A 33 -18.76 3.31 10.70
CA ASN A 33 -18.40 2.49 11.86
C ASN A 33 -17.29 1.48 11.52
N ALA A 34 -16.03 1.94 11.47
CA ALA A 34 -14.89 1.11 11.12
C ALA A 34 -14.73 -0.12 12.05
N LYS A 35 -14.95 0.05 13.37
CA LYS A 35 -14.87 -1.04 14.35
C LYS A 35 -15.91 -2.14 14.10
N ALA A 36 -17.16 -1.76 13.81
CA ALA A 36 -18.23 -2.71 13.53
C ALA A 36 -18.00 -3.45 12.19
N THR A 37 -17.45 -2.76 11.19
CA THR A 37 -17.10 -3.36 9.90
C THR A 37 -15.95 -4.36 10.04
N LEU A 38 -14.91 -3.99 10.78
CA LEU A 38 -13.79 -4.89 11.10
C LEU A 38 -14.26 -6.12 11.89
N GLY A 39 -15.13 -5.93 12.89
CA GLY A 39 -15.72 -7.04 13.66
C GLY A 39 -16.52 -8.02 12.79
N ARG A 40 -17.27 -7.51 11.81
CA ARG A 40 -17.98 -8.38 10.84
C ARG A 40 -17.01 -9.15 9.95
N LEU A 41 -15.97 -8.51 9.45
CA LEU A 41 -14.93 -9.15 8.65
C LEU A 41 -14.23 -10.26 9.45
N LEU A 42 -13.83 -9.97 10.68
CA LEU A 42 -13.23 -10.95 11.58
C LEU A 42 -14.17 -12.14 11.88
N LYS A 43 -15.47 -11.92 11.92
CA LYS A 43 -16.47 -13.01 12.07
C LYS A 43 -16.48 -13.95 10.86
N TYR A 44 -16.34 -13.43 9.63
CA TYR A 44 -16.23 -14.26 8.43
C TYR A 44 -14.92 -15.06 8.42
N ILE A 45 -13.80 -14.42 8.74
CA ILE A 45 -12.49 -15.07 8.85
C ILE A 45 -12.49 -16.12 9.96
N GLY A 46 -13.10 -15.80 11.12
CA GLY A 46 -13.19 -16.66 12.28
C GLY A 46 -14.06 -17.93 12.09
N ARG A 47 -14.77 -18.04 10.97
CA ARG A 47 -15.51 -19.26 10.62
C ARG A 47 -14.57 -20.44 10.32
N SER A 48 -13.33 -20.16 9.88
CA SER A 48 -12.25 -21.13 9.66
C SER A 48 -11.17 -21.02 10.75
N ARG A 49 -11.56 -21.21 12.03
CA ARG A 49 -10.67 -21.01 13.20
C ARG A 49 -9.37 -21.80 13.10
N ILE A 50 -9.44 -23.05 12.66
CA ILE A 50 -8.27 -23.94 12.55
C ILE A 50 -7.26 -23.37 11.54
N THR A 51 -7.74 -22.95 10.36
CA THR A 51 -6.87 -22.35 9.33
C THR A 51 -6.26 -21.03 9.81
N LEU A 52 -7.00 -20.23 10.56
CA LEU A 52 -6.50 -18.98 11.14
C LEU A 52 -5.39 -19.26 12.18
N ILE A 53 -5.61 -20.20 13.09
CA ILE A 53 -4.60 -20.60 14.09
C ILE A 53 -3.35 -21.14 13.38
N LEU A 54 -3.52 -21.94 12.33
CA LEU A 54 -2.40 -22.48 11.54
C LEU A 54 -1.60 -21.35 10.88
N ILE A 55 -2.26 -20.33 10.29
CA ILE A 55 -1.59 -19.18 9.70
C ILE A 55 -0.80 -18.41 10.76
N ILE A 56 -1.42 -18.12 11.91
CA ILE A 56 -0.75 -17.40 12.99
C ILE A 56 0.47 -18.20 13.48
N SER A 57 0.32 -19.48 13.72
CA SER A 57 1.41 -20.37 14.14
C SER A 57 2.54 -20.42 13.11
N LEU A 58 2.22 -20.60 11.82
CA LEU A 58 3.23 -20.59 10.75
C LEU A 58 3.92 -19.22 10.65
N THR A 59 3.17 -18.12 10.77
CA THR A 59 3.75 -16.77 10.74
C THR A 59 4.74 -16.58 11.90
N VAL A 60 4.38 -17.02 13.10
CA VAL A 60 5.29 -16.98 14.27
C VAL A 60 6.55 -17.79 14.00
N VAL A 61 6.41 -19.02 13.53
CA VAL A 61 7.56 -19.90 13.25
C VAL A 61 8.46 -19.30 12.19
N VAL A 62 7.90 -18.84 11.07
CA VAL A 62 8.67 -18.21 9.98
C VAL A 62 9.39 -16.96 10.47
N THR A 63 8.70 -16.08 11.19
CA THR A 63 9.30 -14.84 11.70
C THR A 63 10.42 -15.12 12.71
N VAL A 64 10.24 -16.08 13.61
CA VAL A 64 11.29 -16.50 14.55
C VAL A 64 12.49 -17.06 13.79
N LEU A 65 12.26 -17.91 12.80
CA LEU A 65 13.33 -18.42 11.95
C LEU A 65 14.09 -17.28 11.26
N GLU A 66 13.41 -16.33 10.65
CA GLU A 66 14.04 -15.19 9.96
C GLU A 66 14.89 -14.32 10.91
N LEU A 67 14.49 -14.18 12.17
CA LEU A 67 15.26 -13.47 13.19
C LEU A 67 16.59 -14.15 13.55
N PHE A 68 16.75 -15.44 13.32
CA PHE A 68 18.02 -16.14 13.53
C PHE A 68 19.01 -15.98 12.37
N GLY A 69 18.57 -15.52 11.20
CA GLY A 69 19.42 -15.31 10.03
C GLY A 69 20.72 -14.55 10.31
N PRO A 70 20.65 -13.37 10.97
CA PRO A 70 21.85 -12.58 11.32
C PRO A 70 22.87 -13.32 12.18
N ARG A 71 22.45 -14.24 13.04
CA ARG A 71 23.38 -15.08 13.86
C ARG A 71 24.24 -16.00 13.01
N PHE A 72 23.67 -16.60 11.98
CA PHE A 72 24.44 -17.44 11.06
C PHE A 72 25.39 -16.60 10.21
N GLN A 73 24.95 -15.38 9.77
CA GLN A 73 25.81 -14.43 9.08
C GLN A 73 27.02 -14.03 9.96
N GLN A 74 26.77 -13.68 11.22
CA GLN A 74 27.82 -13.36 12.18
C GLN A 74 28.84 -14.51 12.28
N LYS A 75 28.38 -15.74 12.52
CA LYS A 75 29.26 -16.91 12.63
C LYS A 75 30.07 -17.17 11.35
N ALA A 76 29.49 -16.92 10.18
CA ALA A 76 30.21 -17.01 8.92
C ALA A 76 31.29 -15.92 8.79
N ILE A 77 31.01 -14.70 9.25
CA ILE A 77 31.98 -13.59 9.28
C ILE A 77 33.09 -13.87 10.30
N ASP A 78 32.77 -14.43 11.46
CA ASP A 78 33.74 -14.78 12.52
C ASP A 78 34.76 -15.86 12.09
N THR A 79 34.56 -16.55 10.96
CA THR A 79 35.56 -17.48 10.37
C THR A 79 36.72 -16.74 9.74
N PHE A 80 36.59 -15.42 9.50
CA PHE A 80 37.69 -14.59 9.04
C PHE A 80 38.46 -14.08 10.26
N SER A 81 39.70 -14.45 10.42
CA SER A 81 40.58 -14.02 11.53
C SER A 81 41.86 -13.40 11.01
N LEU A 82 42.31 -12.35 11.69
CA LEU A 82 43.63 -11.75 11.45
C LEU A 82 44.64 -12.46 12.39
N LYS A 83 45.49 -13.33 11.80
CA LYS A 83 46.62 -13.93 12.49
C LYS A 83 47.91 -13.39 11.87
N ASP A 84 48.81 -12.86 12.70
CA ASP A 84 50.12 -12.32 12.29
C ASP A 84 50.03 -11.28 11.14
N GLY A 85 49.00 -10.42 11.15
CA GLY A 85 48.77 -9.42 10.12
C GLY A 85 48.31 -9.98 8.76
N LYS A 86 48.02 -11.28 8.66
CA LYS A 86 47.47 -11.90 7.47
C LYS A 86 46.04 -12.36 7.74
N LEU A 87 45.17 -12.10 6.77
CA LEU A 87 43.80 -12.59 6.80
C LEU A 87 43.81 -14.11 6.58
N THR A 88 43.44 -14.87 7.62
CA THR A 88 43.27 -16.31 7.54
C THR A 88 41.78 -16.65 7.54
N VAL A 89 41.40 -17.60 6.71
CA VAL A 89 40.00 -18.04 6.56
C VAL A 89 39.95 -19.52 6.89
N ASP A 90 39.15 -19.91 7.86
CA ASP A 90 38.83 -21.31 8.08
C ASP A 90 37.75 -21.75 7.08
N PHE A 91 38.21 -22.28 5.94
CA PHE A 91 37.34 -22.74 4.87
C PHE A 91 36.38 -23.85 5.30
N GLY A 92 36.76 -24.71 6.22
CA GLY A 92 35.91 -25.80 6.72
C GLY A 92 34.70 -25.26 7.48
N SER A 93 34.96 -24.37 8.43
CA SER A 93 33.91 -23.72 9.21
C SER A 93 33.04 -22.79 8.32
N LEU A 94 33.65 -22.03 7.39
CA LEU A 94 32.92 -21.18 6.48
C LEU A 94 31.92 -21.95 5.63
N VAL A 95 32.36 -23.02 4.96
CA VAL A 95 31.50 -23.86 4.12
C VAL A 95 30.36 -24.47 4.96
N THR A 96 30.67 -24.90 6.20
CA THR A 96 29.65 -25.44 7.09
C THR A 96 28.59 -24.42 7.45
N PHE A 97 28.96 -23.18 7.82
CA PHE A 97 27.98 -22.13 8.13
C PHE A 97 27.20 -21.66 6.90
N LEU A 98 27.83 -21.62 5.73
CA LEU A 98 27.13 -21.31 4.47
C LEU A 98 26.12 -22.40 4.10
N ALA A 99 26.50 -23.69 4.27
CA ALA A 99 25.59 -24.81 4.05
C ALA A 99 24.39 -24.77 5.03
N LEU A 100 24.63 -24.47 6.31
CA LEU A 100 23.58 -24.28 7.30
C LEU A 100 22.66 -23.12 6.95
N MET A 101 23.23 -21.98 6.52
CA MET A 101 22.44 -20.84 6.04
C MET A 101 21.56 -21.21 4.85
N ALA A 102 22.11 -21.93 3.88
CA ALA A 102 21.35 -22.37 2.71
C ALA A 102 20.21 -23.32 3.11
N ALA A 103 20.49 -24.32 3.95
CA ALA A 103 19.49 -25.25 4.46
C ALA A 103 18.37 -24.51 5.22
N PHE A 104 18.75 -23.57 6.09
CA PHE A 104 17.82 -22.76 6.86
C PHE A 104 16.95 -21.87 5.97
N SER A 105 17.53 -21.24 4.95
CA SER A 105 16.81 -20.44 3.96
C SER A 105 15.84 -21.28 3.14
N LEU A 106 16.20 -22.50 2.76
CA LEU A 106 15.32 -23.44 2.07
C LEU A 106 14.13 -23.85 2.93
N VAL A 107 14.36 -24.14 4.21
CA VAL A 107 13.28 -24.44 5.17
C VAL A 107 12.34 -23.24 5.32
N SER A 108 12.91 -22.04 5.51
CA SER A 108 12.12 -20.80 5.61
C SER A 108 11.29 -20.55 4.32
N ALA A 109 11.89 -20.73 3.15
CA ALA A 109 11.19 -20.61 1.87
C ALA A 109 10.03 -21.62 1.75
N GLY A 110 10.25 -22.87 2.14
CA GLY A 110 9.22 -23.92 2.18
C GLY A 110 8.06 -23.56 3.11
N LEU A 111 8.37 -23.07 4.31
CA LEU A 111 7.36 -22.64 5.28
C LEU A 111 6.59 -21.40 4.78
N ASN A 112 7.27 -20.43 4.18
CA ASN A 112 6.65 -19.27 3.54
C ASN A 112 5.71 -19.68 2.41
N PHE A 113 6.08 -20.68 1.59
CA PHE A 113 5.20 -21.22 0.57
C PHE A 113 3.93 -21.84 1.17
N VAL A 114 4.07 -22.65 2.21
CA VAL A 114 2.93 -23.27 2.93
C VAL A 114 2.05 -22.19 3.55
N LEU A 115 2.66 -21.17 4.17
CA LEU A 115 1.96 -20.02 4.75
C LEU A 115 1.13 -19.28 3.68
N GLY A 116 1.76 -18.94 2.55
CA GLY A 116 1.09 -18.26 1.44
C GLY A 116 -0.07 -19.07 0.86
N ARG A 117 0.13 -20.40 0.66
CA ARG A 117 -0.94 -21.31 0.20
C ARG A 117 -2.10 -21.40 1.20
N THR A 118 -1.80 -21.44 2.49
CA THR A 118 -2.81 -21.53 3.55
C THR A 118 -3.58 -20.21 3.68
N ALA A 119 -2.88 -19.07 3.60
CA ALA A 119 -3.48 -17.74 3.59
C ALA A 119 -4.40 -17.54 2.37
N ALA A 120 -3.97 -17.99 1.19
CA ALA A 120 -4.80 -17.94 -0.03
C ALA A 120 -6.06 -18.79 0.11
N ARG A 121 -5.96 -19.99 0.68
CA ARG A 121 -7.13 -20.86 0.95
C ARG A 121 -8.10 -20.20 1.92
N LEU A 122 -7.63 -19.61 3.02
CA LEU A 122 -8.47 -18.89 3.97
C LEU A 122 -9.20 -17.73 3.29
N SER A 123 -8.47 -16.94 2.49
CA SER A 123 -9.01 -15.80 1.76
C SER A 123 -10.10 -16.24 0.79
N GLN A 124 -9.82 -17.22 -0.08
CA GLN A 124 -10.80 -17.71 -1.06
C GLN A 124 -12.03 -18.36 -0.39
N GLY A 125 -11.85 -19.08 0.72
CA GLY A 125 -12.95 -19.59 1.50
C GLY A 125 -13.83 -18.47 2.10
N THR A 126 -13.20 -17.39 2.59
CA THR A 126 -13.91 -16.22 3.11
C THR A 126 -14.67 -15.49 2.00
N VAL A 127 -14.05 -15.28 0.85
CA VAL A 127 -14.67 -14.69 -0.35
C VAL A 127 -15.88 -15.49 -0.82
N TYR A 128 -15.74 -16.81 -0.91
CA TYR A 128 -16.86 -17.70 -1.28
C TYR A 128 -18.06 -17.51 -0.35
N LEU A 129 -17.84 -17.50 0.97
CA LEU A 129 -18.91 -17.29 1.93
C LEU A 129 -19.55 -15.89 1.79
N MET A 130 -18.73 -14.86 1.60
CA MET A 130 -19.22 -13.49 1.41
C MET A 130 -20.04 -13.34 0.13
N ARG A 131 -19.56 -13.91 -0.98
CA ARG A 131 -20.29 -13.90 -2.27
C ARG A 131 -21.62 -14.64 -2.15
N ARG A 132 -21.63 -15.80 -1.50
CA ARG A 132 -22.85 -16.58 -1.28
C ARG A 132 -23.87 -15.80 -0.45
N ASP A 133 -23.44 -15.26 0.70
CA ASP A 133 -24.31 -14.54 1.61
C ASP A 133 -24.82 -13.22 0.97
N LEU A 134 -23.99 -12.56 0.15
CA LEU A 134 -24.38 -11.37 -0.61
C LEU A 134 -25.38 -11.70 -1.71
N PHE A 135 -25.16 -12.77 -2.47
CA PHE A 135 -26.07 -13.22 -3.52
C PHE A 135 -27.43 -13.61 -2.95
N GLU A 136 -27.44 -14.38 -1.86
CA GLU A 136 -28.68 -14.75 -1.16
C GLU A 136 -29.46 -13.51 -0.70
N LYS A 137 -28.73 -12.48 -0.19
CA LYS A 137 -29.37 -11.25 0.22
C LYS A 137 -29.93 -10.46 -0.96
N ILE A 138 -29.20 -10.38 -2.08
CA ILE A 138 -29.67 -9.71 -3.29
C ILE A 138 -30.93 -10.38 -3.85
N SER A 139 -30.97 -11.71 -3.89
CA SER A 139 -32.13 -12.48 -4.37
C SER A 139 -33.37 -12.28 -3.52
N ARG A 140 -33.22 -11.82 -2.28
CA ARG A 140 -34.36 -11.54 -1.36
C ARG A 140 -34.71 -10.04 -1.29
N LEU A 141 -34.05 -9.18 -2.08
CA LEU A 141 -34.39 -7.76 -2.08
C LEU A 141 -35.71 -7.50 -2.82
N PRO A 142 -36.51 -6.53 -2.36
CA PRO A 142 -37.70 -6.10 -3.09
C PRO A 142 -37.33 -5.58 -4.49
N ILE A 143 -38.22 -5.84 -5.47
CA ILE A 143 -38.03 -5.40 -6.87
C ILE A 143 -37.74 -3.87 -6.93
N GLY A 144 -38.46 -3.07 -6.12
CA GLY A 144 -38.26 -1.63 -6.08
C GLY A 144 -36.86 -1.18 -5.64
N TYR A 145 -36.11 -2.03 -4.92
CA TYR A 145 -34.70 -1.74 -4.60
C TYR A 145 -33.80 -1.94 -5.84
N THR A 146 -34.00 -3.02 -6.57
CA THR A 146 -33.24 -3.33 -7.78
C THR A 146 -33.50 -2.29 -8.89
N ASP A 147 -34.73 -1.81 -9.01
CA ASP A 147 -35.10 -0.77 -9.99
C ASP A 147 -34.54 0.61 -9.64
N SER A 148 -34.39 0.91 -8.34
CA SER A 148 -33.84 2.19 -7.86
C SER A 148 -32.32 2.26 -7.84
N HIS A 149 -31.62 1.13 -7.97
CA HIS A 149 -30.15 1.03 -7.93
C HIS A 149 -29.59 0.56 -9.25
N LYS A 150 -28.46 1.13 -9.68
CA LYS A 150 -27.78 0.71 -10.92
C LYS A 150 -27.27 -0.71 -10.79
N HIS A 151 -27.69 -1.60 -11.70
CA HIS A 151 -27.24 -2.99 -11.74
C HIS A 151 -25.71 -3.11 -11.74
N GLY A 152 -24.98 -2.19 -12.42
CA GLY A 152 -23.54 -2.14 -12.43
C GLY A 152 -22.90 -1.88 -11.06
N ASP A 153 -23.58 -1.16 -10.15
CA ASP A 153 -23.09 -0.92 -8.79
C ASP A 153 -23.18 -2.20 -7.94
N ILE A 154 -24.28 -2.93 -8.08
CA ILE A 154 -24.47 -4.22 -7.40
C ILE A 154 -23.44 -5.24 -7.90
N MET A 155 -23.22 -5.32 -9.21
CA MET A 155 -22.20 -6.19 -9.80
C MET A 155 -20.79 -5.80 -9.37
N SER A 156 -20.47 -4.50 -9.32
CA SER A 156 -19.16 -4.03 -8.84
C SER A 156 -18.89 -4.42 -7.39
N ARG A 157 -19.91 -4.40 -6.52
CA ARG A 157 -19.78 -4.86 -5.14
C ARG A 157 -19.57 -6.37 -5.03
N MET A 158 -20.24 -7.16 -5.88
CA MET A 158 -20.08 -8.62 -5.92
C MET A 158 -18.71 -9.07 -6.44
N THR A 159 -18.09 -8.27 -7.30
CA THR A 159 -16.79 -8.59 -7.91
C THR A 159 -15.66 -7.81 -7.23
N ASN A 160 -15.54 -6.52 -7.54
CA ASN A 160 -14.38 -5.70 -7.17
C ASN A 160 -14.25 -5.48 -5.65
N ASP A 161 -15.35 -5.21 -4.95
CA ASP A 161 -15.27 -4.92 -3.51
C ASP A 161 -14.91 -6.17 -2.71
N ILE A 162 -15.48 -7.32 -3.08
CA ILE A 162 -15.15 -8.60 -2.43
C ILE A 162 -13.72 -9.03 -2.77
N ASP A 163 -13.23 -8.83 -4.00
CA ASP A 163 -11.85 -9.16 -4.36
C ASP A 163 -10.82 -8.25 -3.65
N ASN A 164 -11.16 -6.98 -3.44
CA ASN A 164 -10.36 -6.09 -2.59
C ASN A 164 -10.29 -6.59 -1.14
N LEU A 165 -11.40 -7.10 -0.59
CA LEU A 165 -11.42 -7.72 0.74
C LEU A 165 -10.60 -9.01 0.78
N SER A 166 -10.62 -9.82 -0.29
CA SER A 166 -9.78 -11.01 -0.43
C SER A 166 -8.30 -10.69 -0.25
N THR A 167 -7.83 -9.69 -0.98
CA THR A 167 -6.44 -9.22 -0.92
C THR A 167 -6.10 -8.70 0.48
N ALA A 168 -7.00 -7.92 1.08
CA ALA A 168 -6.81 -7.42 2.44
C ALA A 168 -6.72 -8.55 3.48
N VAL A 169 -7.54 -9.59 3.35
CA VAL A 169 -7.53 -10.74 4.27
C VAL A 169 -6.26 -11.57 4.12
N SER A 170 -5.87 -11.90 2.87
CA SER A 170 -4.72 -12.79 2.63
C SER A 170 -3.36 -12.15 2.94
N GLN A 171 -3.20 -10.88 2.60
CA GLN A 171 -1.90 -10.19 2.72
C GLN A 171 -1.79 -9.37 4.00
N SER A 172 -2.80 -8.56 4.32
CA SER A 172 -2.67 -7.61 5.44
C SER A 172 -2.61 -8.31 6.80
N LEU A 173 -3.31 -9.43 6.98
CA LEU A 173 -3.29 -10.17 8.24
C LEU A 173 -1.91 -10.74 8.54
N THR A 174 -1.34 -11.49 7.60
CA THR A 174 -0.01 -12.10 7.75
C THR A 174 1.09 -11.05 7.87
N THR A 175 1.05 -10.01 7.03
CA THR A 175 2.04 -8.91 7.08
C THR A 175 1.98 -8.16 8.40
N LEU A 176 0.80 -7.90 8.94
CA LEU A 176 0.65 -7.15 10.20
C LEU A 176 1.16 -7.97 11.39
N ILE A 177 0.84 -9.26 11.44
CA ILE A 177 1.34 -10.16 12.50
C ILE A 177 2.86 -10.28 12.39
N SER A 178 3.38 -10.55 11.20
CA SER A 178 4.83 -10.67 10.97
C SER A 178 5.57 -9.37 11.33
N ALA A 179 5.05 -8.20 10.92
CA ALA A 179 5.68 -6.91 11.23
C ALA A 179 5.77 -6.64 12.74
N VAL A 180 4.71 -6.94 13.49
CA VAL A 180 4.71 -6.79 14.96
C VAL A 180 5.70 -7.75 15.61
N LEU A 181 5.68 -9.03 15.19
CA LEU A 181 6.60 -10.02 15.71
C LEU A 181 8.06 -9.69 15.37
N THR A 182 8.34 -9.26 14.15
CA THR A 182 9.68 -8.85 13.71
C THR A 182 10.16 -7.65 14.51
N LEU A 183 9.30 -6.66 14.73
CA LEU A 183 9.66 -5.47 15.50
C LEU A 183 10.01 -5.82 16.96
N ILE A 184 9.16 -6.62 17.60
CA ILE A 184 9.39 -7.06 18.99
C ILE A 184 10.62 -7.97 19.06
N GLY A 185 10.71 -8.96 18.16
CA GLY A 185 11.81 -9.92 18.14
C GLY A 185 13.15 -9.26 17.83
N ALA A 186 13.21 -8.36 16.85
CA ALA A 186 14.41 -7.59 16.55
C ALA A 186 14.84 -6.73 17.75
N PHE A 187 13.89 -6.05 18.40
CA PHE A 187 14.18 -5.24 19.57
C PHE A 187 14.75 -6.08 20.73
N VAL A 188 14.14 -7.22 21.04
CA VAL A 188 14.62 -8.15 22.06
C VAL A 188 16.01 -8.68 21.71
N MET A 189 16.24 -9.07 20.47
CA MET A 189 17.56 -9.52 20.01
C MET A 189 18.61 -8.42 20.11
N MET A 190 18.30 -7.19 19.66
CA MET A 190 19.23 -6.05 19.77
C MET A 190 19.61 -5.79 21.24
N LEU A 191 18.65 -5.80 22.16
CA LEU A 191 18.91 -5.65 23.59
C LEU A 191 19.81 -6.77 24.14
N SER A 192 19.63 -8.00 23.66
CA SER A 192 20.43 -9.16 24.10
C SER A 192 21.88 -9.12 23.61
N TYR A 193 22.14 -8.44 22.48
CA TYR A 193 23.50 -8.30 21.94
C TYR A 193 24.25 -7.14 22.60
N SER A 194 23.67 -5.95 22.56
CA SER A 194 24.27 -4.75 23.13
C SER A 194 23.20 -3.67 23.41
N PRO A 195 22.95 -3.36 24.70
CA PRO A 195 22.03 -2.27 25.06
C PRO A 195 22.50 -0.91 24.53
N LEU A 196 23.82 -0.67 24.45
CA LEU A 196 24.38 0.58 23.94
C LEU A 196 24.05 0.79 22.46
N MET A 197 24.31 -0.23 21.63
CA MET A 197 23.97 -0.19 20.19
C MET A 197 22.47 -0.06 19.97
N THR A 198 21.65 -0.69 20.81
CA THR A 198 20.20 -0.57 20.78
C THR A 198 19.78 0.87 21.06
N ALA A 199 20.40 1.55 22.03
CA ALA A 199 20.11 2.95 22.33
C ALA A 199 20.47 3.86 21.13
N VAL A 200 21.61 3.65 20.48
CA VAL A 200 22.02 4.37 19.27
C VAL A 200 21.01 4.15 18.13
N ALA A 201 20.59 2.90 17.90
CA ALA A 201 19.59 2.58 16.90
C ALA A 201 18.23 3.24 17.20
N LEU A 202 17.81 3.29 18.47
CA LEU A 202 16.56 3.94 18.88
C LEU A 202 16.58 5.46 18.67
N ILE A 203 17.71 6.12 18.79
CA ILE A 203 17.85 7.57 18.56
C ILE A 203 17.65 7.90 17.07
N THR A 204 18.05 7.02 16.16
CA THR A 204 17.90 7.26 14.72
C THR A 204 16.46 7.15 14.23
N ILE A 205 15.58 6.43 14.94
CA ILE A 205 14.16 6.30 14.58
C ILE A 205 13.43 7.65 14.62
N PRO A 206 13.43 8.42 15.74
CA PRO A 206 12.83 9.74 15.78
C PRO A 206 13.42 10.70 14.75
N LEU A 207 14.73 10.64 14.53
CA LEU A 207 15.40 11.45 13.52
C LEU A 207 14.85 11.15 12.11
N THR A 208 14.75 9.88 11.76
CA THR A 208 14.20 9.45 10.47
C THR A 208 12.73 9.88 10.30
N VAL A 209 11.91 9.73 11.34
CA VAL A 209 10.51 10.17 11.35
C VAL A 209 10.42 11.69 11.21
N PHE A 210 11.25 12.44 11.91
CA PHE A 210 11.28 13.90 11.83
C PHE A 210 11.66 14.38 10.43
N VAL A 211 12.76 13.88 9.87
CA VAL A 211 13.24 14.23 8.52
C VAL A 211 12.21 13.83 7.46
N SER A 212 11.66 12.62 7.54
CA SER A 212 10.61 12.14 6.64
C SER A 212 9.34 13.01 6.71
N SER A 213 8.90 13.37 7.90
CA SER A 213 7.71 14.21 8.09
C SER A 213 7.92 15.64 7.56
N MET A 214 9.09 16.20 7.78
CA MET A 214 9.46 17.52 7.27
C MET A 214 9.46 17.53 5.74
N LEU A 215 10.15 16.56 5.11
CA LEU A 215 10.20 16.44 3.66
C LEU A 215 8.81 16.20 3.06
N SER A 216 8.00 15.35 3.69
CA SER A 216 6.62 15.08 3.26
C SER A 216 5.74 16.33 3.24
N LYS A 217 5.93 17.27 4.16
CA LYS A 217 5.21 18.57 4.15
C LYS A 217 5.56 19.40 2.91
N PHE A 218 6.86 19.47 2.57
CA PHE A 218 7.30 20.18 1.35
C PHE A 218 6.77 19.51 0.08
N MET A 219 6.90 18.21 -0.02
CA MET A 219 6.37 17.43 -1.15
C MET A 219 4.88 17.67 -1.33
N ARG A 220 4.10 17.56 -0.25
CA ARG A 220 2.64 17.70 -0.30
C ARG A 220 2.18 19.00 -0.92
N LYS A 221 2.85 20.12 -0.65
CA LYS A 221 2.52 21.42 -1.23
C LYS A 221 2.57 21.39 -2.76
N TYR A 222 3.67 20.85 -3.32
CA TYR A 222 3.84 20.77 -4.76
C TYR A 222 2.95 19.71 -5.41
N TYR A 223 2.75 18.58 -4.76
CA TYR A 223 1.86 17.52 -5.26
C TYR A 223 0.41 17.97 -5.31
N VAL A 224 -0.09 18.67 -4.29
CA VAL A 224 -1.48 19.21 -4.29
C VAL A 224 -1.64 20.22 -5.41
N ARG A 225 -0.70 21.16 -5.59
CA ARG A 225 -0.75 22.14 -6.68
C ARG A 225 -0.68 21.47 -8.06
N ASN A 226 0.20 20.47 -8.19
CA ASN A 226 0.31 19.68 -9.43
C ASN A 226 -1.02 19.00 -9.79
N GLN A 227 -1.71 18.42 -8.80
CA GLN A 227 -3.00 17.78 -9.03
C GLN A 227 -4.11 18.78 -9.39
N GLN A 228 -4.09 19.98 -8.80
CA GLN A 228 -5.01 21.06 -9.17
C GLN A 228 -4.82 21.51 -10.62
N LEU A 229 -3.56 21.71 -11.03
CA LEU A 229 -3.23 22.11 -12.41
C LEU A 229 -3.58 21.01 -13.42
N LEU A 230 -3.36 19.73 -13.07
CA LEU A 230 -3.80 18.62 -13.90
C LEU A 230 -5.33 18.60 -14.07
N GLY A 231 -6.07 18.89 -13.00
CA GLY A 231 -7.52 19.02 -13.06
C GLY A 231 -7.96 20.17 -13.96
N GLN A 232 -7.28 21.33 -13.91
CA GLN A 232 -7.54 22.46 -14.79
C GLN A 232 -7.24 22.14 -16.26
N LEU A 233 -6.11 21.45 -16.54
CA LEU A 233 -5.78 20.97 -17.90
C LEU A 233 -6.87 20.04 -18.45
N ASN A 234 -7.27 19.04 -17.68
CA ASN A 234 -8.30 18.12 -18.10
C ASN A 234 -9.65 18.84 -18.34
N GLY A 235 -10.01 19.80 -17.48
CA GLY A 235 -11.19 20.63 -17.67
C GLY A 235 -11.12 21.46 -18.96
N ARG A 236 -9.96 22.03 -19.30
CA ARG A 236 -9.76 22.77 -20.57
C ARG A 236 -9.90 21.86 -21.79
N VAL A 237 -9.34 20.65 -21.74
CA VAL A 237 -9.49 19.67 -22.82
C VAL A 237 -10.96 19.30 -23.00
N GLU A 238 -11.67 19.00 -21.91
CA GLU A 238 -13.10 18.65 -21.93
C GLU A 238 -13.95 19.79 -22.48
N GLU A 239 -13.70 21.02 -22.03
CA GLU A 239 -14.38 22.24 -22.52
C GLU A 239 -14.16 22.45 -24.03
N THR A 240 -12.91 22.33 -24.50
CA THR A 240 -12.56 22.51 -25.91
C THR A 240 -13.15 21.39 -26.80
N VAL A 241 -13.07 20.14 -26.34
CA VAL A 241 -13.63 19.02 -27.12
C VAL A 241 -15.16 19.08 -27.18
N THR A 242 -15.81 19.40 -26.07
CA THR A 242 -17.29 19.51 -26.03
C THR A 242 -17.77 20.71 -26.81
N GLY A 243 -17.07 21.85 -26.69
CA GLY A 243 -17.38 23.10 -27.38
C GLY A 243 -16.74 23.23 -28.78
N TYR A 244 -16.13 22.16 -29.34
CA TYR A 244 -15.32 22.23 -30.57
C TYR A 244 -16.02 22.96 -31.72
N ARG A 245 -17.28 22.64 -32.00
CA ARG A 245 -18.07 23.31 -33.07
C ARG A 245 -18.18 24.79 -32.85
N THR A 246 -18.37 25.23 -31.60
CA THR A 246 -18.47 26.67 -31.25
C THR A 246 -17.11 27.35 -31.38
N VAL A 247 -16.04 26.71 -30.93
CA VAL A 247 -14.67 27.27 -31.07
C VAL A 247 -14.33 27.50 -32.54
N VAL A 248 -14.59 26.52 -33.41
CA VAL A 248 -14.35 26.66 -34.86
C VAL A 248 -15.28 27.69 -35.53
N ALA A 249 -16.56 27.67 -35.18
CA ALA A 249 -17.54 28.63 -35.77
C ALA A 249 -17.19 30.10 -35.48
N TYR A 250 -16.54 30.37 -34.34
CA TYR A 250 -16.13 31.73 -33.94
C TYR A 250 -14.62 31.98 -34.21
N GLY A 251 -13.89 31.09 -34.84
CA GLY A 251 -12.45 31.24 -35.14
C GLY A 251 -11.60 31.46 -33.88
N LYS A 252 -11.95 30.76 -32.75
CA LYS A 252 -11.31 30.93 -31.46
C LYS A 252 -10.26 29.83 -31.14
N GLU A 253 -9.81 29.05 -32.13
CA GLU A 253 -8.80 28.01 -31.98
C GLU A 253 -7.48 28.56 -31.42
N PRO A 254 -6.92 29.70 -31.93
CA PRO A 254 -5.64 30.21 -31.40
C PRO A 254 -5.78 30.63 -29.92
N GLU A 255 -6.88 31.25 -29.54
CA GLU A 255 -7.14 31.64 -28.13
C GLU A 255 -7.25 30.41 -27.22
N SER A 256 -7.88 29.32 -27.68
CA SER A 256 -8.01 28.08 -26.93
C SER A 256 -6.66 27.40 -26.72
N VAL A 257 -5.80 27.38 -27.75
CA VAL A 257 -4.43 26.84 -27.69
C VAL A 257 -3.58 27.65 -26.72
N GLU A 258 -3.66 29.00 -26.79
CA GLU A 258 -2.91 29.88 -25.88
C GLU A 258 -3.30 29.66 -24.41
N LYS A 259 -4.60 29.61 -24.10
CA LYS A 259 -5.10 29.30 -22.75
C LYS A 259 -4.65 27.97 -22.24
N PHE A 260 -4.63 26.96 -23.11
CA PHE A 260 -4.11 25.62 -22.74
C PHE A 260 -2.61 25.67 -22.50
N ALA A 261 -1.83 26.35 -23.34
CA ALA A 261 -0.38 26.46 -23.23
C ALA A 261 0.06 27.12 -21.91
N VAL A 262 -0.62 28.17 -21.47
CA VAL A 262 -0.36 28.85 -20.20
C VAL A 262 -0.50 27.87 -19.00
N VAL A 263 -1.61 27.16 -18.93
CA VAL A 263 -1.85 26.19 -17.84
C VAL A 263 -0.89 24.99 -17.93
N SER A 264 -0.60 24.54 -19.16
CA SER A 264 0.35 23.44 -19.40
C SER A 264 1.76 23.80 -18.95
N GLU A 265 2.22 25.04 -19.19
CA GLU A 265 3.54 25.51 -18.77
C GLU A 265 3.62 25.61 -17.22
N GLU A 266 2.56 26.11 -16.56
CA GLU A 266 2.51 26.12 -15.09
C GLU A 266 2.50 24.70 -14.51
N TYR A 267 1.76 23.78 -15.13
CA TYR A 267 1.76 22.37 -14.77
C TYR A 267 3.14 21.76 -14.94
N ARG A 268 3.84 22.01 -16.06
CA ARG A 268 5.20 21.54 -16.31
C ARG A 268 6.17 21.99 -15.22
N LYS A 269 6.19 23.30 -14.91
CA LYS A 269 7.07 23.87 -13.87
C LYS A 269 6.78 23.26 -12.49
N THR A 270 5.51 23.11 -12.15
CA THR A 270 5.07 22.54 -10.86
C THR A 270 5.38 21.04 -10.78
N SER A 271 5.18 20.30 -11.87
CA SER A 271 5.49 18.87 -11.97
C SER A 271 6.97 18.60 -11.78
N ILE A 272 7.84 19.41 -12.37
CA ILE A 272 9.30 19.29 -12.17
C ILE A 272 9.63 19.44 -10.69
N LYS A 273 9.12 20.49 -10.02
CA LYS A 273 9.34 20.70 -8.58
C LYS A 273 8.80 19.55 -7.74
N ALA A 274 7.60 19.08 -8.04
CA ALA A 274 6.99 17.95 -7.33
C ALA A 274 7.84 16.67 -7.49
N ARG A 275 8.33 16.38 -8.69
CA ARG A 275 9.16 15.20 -8.96
C ARG A 275 10.54 15.31 -8.31
N VAL A 276 11.19 16.48 -8.37
CA VAL A 276 12.49 16.72 -7.73
C VAL A 276 12.40 16.48 -6.23
N TRP A 277 11.44 17.11 -5.55
CA TRP A 277 11.23 16.87 -4.11
C TRP A 277 10.84 15.43 -3.79
N GLY A 278 10.07 14.79 -4.67
CA GLY A 278 9.70 13.37 -4.53
C GLY A 278 10.90 12.44 -4.67
N SER A 279 11.79 12.71 -5.60
CA SER A 279 12.96 11.85 -5.87
C SER A 279 14.05 11.95 -4.80
N ILE A 280 14.12 13.06 -4.04
CA ILE A 280 15.07 13.23 -2.93
C ILE A 280 14.76 12.29 -1.75
N MET A 281 13.50 11.88 -1.59
CA MET A 281 13.09 11.02 -0.46
C MET A 281 13.89 9.71 -0.38
N GLY A 282 14.06 9.02 -1.51
CA GLY A 282 14.80 7.76 -1.56
C GLY A 282 16.27 7.90 -1.15
N PRO A 283 17.07 8.73 -1.84
CA PRO A 283 18.46 8.99 -1.47
C PRO A 283 18.64 9.46 -0.02
N LEU A 284 17.73 10.31 0.48
CA LEU A 284 17.82 10.81 1.84
C LEU A 284 17.57 9.70 2.88
N MET A 285 16.59 8.82 2.64
CA MET A 285 16.35 7.66 3.52
C MET A 285 17.51 6.67 3.50
N ASN A 286 18.12 6.44 2.33
CA ASN A 286 19.31 5.61 2.21
C ASN A 286 20.51 6.25 2.94
N PHE A 287 20.70 7.57 2.84
CA PHE A 287 21.73 8.27 3.59
C PHE A 287 21.55 8.12 5.10
N LEU A 288 20.32 8.29 5.62
CA LEU A 288 20.04 8.10 7.04
C LEU A 288 20.27 6.64 7.49
N GLY A 289 19.92 5.66 6.66
CA GLY A 289 20.21 4.26 6.92
C GLY A 289 21.71 3.96 6.96
N ASN A 290 22.46 4.49 6.02
CA ASN A 290 23.92 4.34 6.01
C ASN A 290 24.59 5.05 7.18
N LEU A 291 24.09 6.24 7.55
CA LEU A 291 24.58 6.96 8.74
C LEU A 291 24.33 6.13 10.02
N GLN A 292 23.14 5.54 10.15
CA GLN A 292 22.83 4.62 11.25
C GLN A 292 23.80 3.42 11.28
N TYR A 293 24.08 2.82 10.14
CA TYR A 293 25.03 1.72 10.03
C TYR A 293 26.44 2.13 10.50
N VAL A 294 26.92 3.28 10.05
CA VAL A 294 28.24 3.82 10.46
C VAL A 294 28.29 4.08 11.97
N LEU A 295 27.22 4.69 12.53
CA LEU A 295 27.14 4.95 13.98
C LEU A 295 27.18 3.65 14.79
N ILE A 296 26.45 2.63 14.36
CA ILE A 296 26.44 1.32 15.01
C ILE A 296 27.80 0.64 14.88
N ALA A 297 28.43 0.66 13.70
CA ALA A 297 29.74 0.10 13.48
C ALA A 297 30.82 0.80 14.31
N ALA A 298 30.78 2.13 14.43
CA ALA A 298 31.73 2.91 15.23
C ALA A 298 31.56 2.72 16.74
N THR A 299 30.36 2.34 17.19
CA THR A 299 30.09 2.08 18.62
C THR A 299 30.26 0.62 19.01
N GLY A 300 30.30 -0.29 18.04
CA GLY A 300 30.39 -1.74 18.24
C GLY A 300 31.75 -2.36 17.91
N GLY A 301 32.60 -1.66 17.17
CA GLY A 301 33.98 -2.05 16.90
C GLY A 301 34.92 -1.43 17.91
#